data_a8b1f9d0ccb4f913651f5618faf720fc
#
_entry.id   a8b1f9d0ccb4f913651f5618faf720fc
#
_cell.length_a   1.000
_cell.length_b   1.000
_cell.length_c   1.000
_cell.angle_alpha   90.00
_cell.angle_beta   90.00
_cell.angle_gamma   90.00
#
_symmetry.space_group_name_H-M   'P 1'
#
loop_
_entity.id
_entity.type
_entity.pdbx_description
1 polymer ?
#
loop_
_entity_poly.entity_id
_entity_poly.type
_entity_poly.pdbx_seq_one_letter_code
_entity_poly.pdbx_strand_id
1 'polypeptide(L)'
;MKIKEIQTEIVDEFSMFEDWMQRYEFMIDLGKTLPLIDEQFKTDDNIIKGCQSKVWVHAELVEDKLVFTADSDAIITKGIIAILIRVFSNQKPAAIIEANTDFIDEIGLKEHLSPTRANGLVSMIKQLKLYAVAYQTQLN
;
A
#
# COMPACT_ATOMS: atom_id res chain seq x y z
N MET A 1 5.90 5.66 -14.18
CA MET A 1 7.06 5.81 -13.28
C MET A 1 7.47 4.48 -12.71
N LYS A 2 8.76 4.30 -12.53
CA LYS A 2 9.28 3.08 -11.89
C LYS A 2 9.07 3.13 -10.38
N ILE A 3 8.96 1.96 -9.77
CA ILE A 3 8.73 1.85 -8.31
C ILE A 3 9.75 2.67 -7.52
N LYS A 4 11.04 2.57 -7.86
CA LYS A 4 12.09 3.29 -7.13
C LYS A 4 11.89 4.81 -7.19
N GLU A 5 11.47 5.33 -8.32
CA GLU A 5 11.19 6.76 -8.49
C GLU A 5 10.03 7.21 -7.60
N ILE A 6 8.97 6.40 -7.54
CA ILE A 6 7.80 6.69 -6.70
C ILE A 6 8.19 6.65 -5.23
N GLN A 7 8.97 5.65 -4.81
CA GLN A 7 9.45 5.55 -3.43
C GLN A 7 10.26 6.79 -3.04
N THR A 8 11.13 7.25 -3.93
CA THR A 8 11.95 8.45 -3.70
C THR A 8 11.07 9.69 -3.55
N GLU A 9 10.03 9.84 -4.39
CA GLU A 9 9.07 10.93 -4.24
C GLU A 9 8.39 10.93 -2.89
N ILE A 10 7.98 9.75 -2.41
CA ILE A 10 7.30 9.63 -1.13
C ILE A 10 8.23 10.01 0.01
N VAL A 11 9.48 9.54 -0.01
CA VAL A 11 10.47 9.90 1.00
C VAL A 11 10.68 11.41 1.01
N ASP A 12 10.81 12.04 -0.15
CA ASP A 12 11.00 13.48 -0.26
C ASP A 12 9.79 14.25 0.28
N GLU A 13 8.57 13.78 -0.02
CA GLU A 13 7.35 14.42 0.50
C GLU A 13 7.26 14.34 2.02
N PHE A 14 7.55 13.18 2.60
CA PHE A 14 7.53 13.03 4.06
C PHE A 14 8.63 13.83 4.73
N SER A 15 9.77 14.00 4.09
CA SER A 15 10.90 14.76 4.66
C SER A 15 10.60 16.26 4.80
N MET A 16 9.55 16.76 4.13
CA MET A 16 9.12 18.15 4.27
C MET A 16 8.46 18.44 5.63
N PHE A 17 8.07 17.40 6.35
CA PHE A 17 7.39 17.53 7.64
C PHE A 17 8.36 17.14 8.76
N GLU A 18 8.56 18.04 9.71
CA GLU A 18 9.54 17.85 10.79
C GLU A 18 9.02 16.98 11.91
N ASP A 19 7.72 17.04 12.22
CA ASP A 19 7.15 16.29 13.32
C ASP A 19 6.12 15.25 12.85
N TRP A 20 5.82 14.29 13.73
CA TRP A 20 4.94 13.18 13.40
C TRP A 20 3.47 13.55 13.33
N MET A 21 3.06 14.60 14.02
CA MET A 21 1.68 15.10 13.89
C MET A 21 1.42 15.52 12.45
N GLN A 22 2.35 16.27 11.85
CA GLN A 22 2.25 16.72 10.46
C GLN A 22 2.30 15.54 9.50
N ARG A 23 3.13 14.55 9.76
CA ARG A 23 3.23 13.35 8.93
C ARG A 23 1.97 12.50 8.99
N TYR A 24 1.34 12.39 10.16
CA TYR A 24 0.06 11.72 10.29
C TYR A 24 -1.03 12.44 9.49
N GLU A 25 -1.09 13.76 9.56
CA GLU A 25 -2.05 14.54 8.80
C GLU A 25 -1.85 14.34 7.30
N PHE A 26 -0.59 14.34 6.85
CA PHE A 26 -0.26 14.07 5.45
C PHE A 26 -0.70 12.67 5.04
N MET A 27 -0.46 11.68 5.88
CA MET A 27 -0.86 10.30 5.62
C MET A 27 -2.39 10.16 5.50
N ILE A 28 -3.13 10.84 6.38
CA ILE A 28 -4.60 10.88 6.31
C ILE A 28 -5.04 11.51 4.99
N ASP A 29 -4.39 12.59 4.56
CA ASP A 29 -4.70 13.23 3.29
C ASP A 29 -4.42 12.33 2.10
N LEU A 30 -3.35 11.56 2.14
CA LEU A 30 -3.06 10.57 1.11
C LEU A 30 -4.15 9.50 1.02
N GLY A 31 -4.73 9.13 2.15
CA GLY A 31 -5.85 8.19 2.19
C GLY A 31 -7.05 8.67 1.40
N LYS A 32 -7.26 9.98 1.32
CA LYS A 32 -8.36 10.57 0.55
C LYS A 32 -8.17 10.41 -0.96
N THR A 33 -6.94 10.18 -1.41
CA THR A 33 -6.62 9.99 -2.82
C THR A 33 -6.60 8.51 -3.23
N LEU A 34 -6.86 7.61 -2.30
CA LEU A 34 -6.85 6.17 -2.55
C LEU A 34 -7.84 5.80 -3.65
N PRO A 35 -7.40 5.08 -4.71
CA PRO A 35 -8.34 4.50 -5.66
C PRO A 35 -9.24 3.48 -4.94
N LEU A 36 -10.52 3.83 -4.77
CA LEU A 36 -11.43 3.04 -3.97
C LEU A 36 -11.83 1.75 -4.67
N ILE A 37 -11.84 0.67 -3.90
CA ILE A 37 -12.32 -0.64 -4.35
C ILE A 37 -13.82 -0.54 -4.67
N ASP A 38 -14.23 -1.21 -5.76
CA ASP A 38 -15.65 -1.31 -6.11
C ASP A 38 -16.38 -2.07 -5.00
N GLU A 39 -17.58 -1.62 -4.64
CA GLU A 39 -18.37 -2.23 -3.56
C GLU A 39 -18.59 -3.73 -3.75
N GLN A 40 -18.72 -4.20 -5.00
CA GLN A 40 -18.89 -5.63 -5.27
C GLN A 40 -17.71 -6.48 -4.85
N PHE A 41 -16.52 -5.90 -4.75
CA PHE A 41 -15.30 -6.59 -4.33
C PHE A 41 -14.98 -6.38 -2.84
N LYS A 42 -15.78 -5.58 -2.15
CA LYS A 42 -15.57 -5.28 -0.73
C LYS A 42 -16.19 -6.40 0.13
N THR A 43 -15.60 -7.57 0.02
CA THR A 43 -16.05 -8.82 0.61
C THR A 43 -14.98 -9.41 1.51
N ASP A 44 -15.36 -10.42 2.30
CA ASP A 44 -14.44 -11.10 3.21
C ASP A 44 -13.26 -11.75 2.46
N ASP A 45 -13.47 -12.19 1.22
CA ASP A 45 -12.40 -12.80 0.42
C ASP A 45 -11.30 -11.81 0.07
N ASN A 46 -11.60 -10.52 0.08
CA ASN A 46 -10.66 -9.47 -0.26
C ASN A 46 -10.11 -8.71 0.95
N ILE A 47 -10.43 -9.19 2.16
CA ILE A 47 -9.88 -8.61 3.39
C ILE A 47 -8.44 -9.10 3.58
N ILE A 48 -7.55 -8.17 3.91
CA ILE A 48 -6.19 -8.50 4.30
C ILE A 48 -6.20 -8.99 5.74
N LYS A 49 -5.78 -10.23 5.95
CA LYS A 49 -5.67 -10.82 7.28
C LYS A 49 -4.44 -10.26 7.99
N GLY A 50 -4.51 -10.14 9.30
CA GLY A 50 -3.41 -9.63 10.10
C GLY A 50 -3.49 -8.14 10.41
N CYS A 51 -4.54 -7.48 9.95
CA CYS A 51 -4.84 -6.09 10.29
C CYS A 51 -5.94 -6.03 11.34
N GLN A 52 -5.80 -5.14 12.31
CA GLN A 52 -6.85 -4.92 13.33
C GLN A 52 -8.10 -4.30 12.70
N SER A 53 -7.90 -3.31 11.85
CA SER A 53 -8.97 -2.69 11.09
C SER A 53 -9.25 -3.50 9.81
N LYS A 54 -10.44 -3.37 9.26
CA LYS A 54 -10.75 -4.00 7.98
C LYS A 54 -10.05 -3.25 6.86
N VAL A 55 -9.33 -3.99 6.03
CA VAL A 55 -8.68 -3.48 4.82
C VAL A 55 -9.05 -4.42 3.67
N TRP A 56 -9.68 -3.87 2.65
CA TRP A 56 -10.04 -4.62 1.45
C TRP A 56 -9.14 -4.20 0.31
N VAL A 57 -8.65 -5.16 -0.46
CA VAL A 57 -7.83 -4.90 -1.65
C VAL A 57 -8.32 -5.78 -2.79
N HIS A 58 -8.47 -5.19 -3.95
CA HIS A 58 -8.75 -5.89 -5.19
C HIS A 58 -7.61 -5.63 -6.17
N ALA A 59 -7.15 -6.68 -6.83
CA ALA A 59 -6.10 -6.60 -7.83
C ALA A 59 -6.66 -7.00 -9.19
N GLU A 60 -6.28 -6.28 -10.23
CA GLU A 60 -6.71 -6.55 -11.58
C GLU A 60 -5.54 -6.37 -12.53
N LEU A 61 -5.38 -7.31 -13.45
CA LEU A 61 -4.34 -7.20 -14.48
C LEU A 61 -4.90 -6.42 -15.66
N VAL A 62 -4.30 -5.27 -15.94
CA VAL A 62 -4.65 -4.42 -17.07
C VAL A 62 -3.45 -4.39 -18.00
N GLU A 63 -3.57 -5.02 -19.15
CA GLU A 63 -2.46 -5.29 -20.06
C GLU A 63 -1.43 -6.17 -19.34
N ASP A 64 -0.23 -5.67 -19.05
CA ASP A 64 0.80 -6.42 -18.35
C ASP A 64 1.08 -5.86 -16.95
N LYS A 65 0.22 -4.97 -16.47
CA LYS A 65 0.42 -4.28 -15.17
C LYS A 65 -0.70 -4.60 -14.20
N LEU A 66 -0.35 -4.71 -12.92
CA LEU A 66 -1.33 -4.87 -11.86
C LEU A 66 -1.84 -3.51 -11.41
N VAL A 67 -3.16 -3.42 -11.30
CA VAL A 67 -3.83 -2.23 -10.77
C VAL A 67 -4.54 -2.64 -9.49
N PHE A 68 -4.25 -1.93 -8.40
CA PHE A 68 -4.85 -2.19 -7.10
C PHE A 68 -5.86 -1.11 -6.75
N THR A 69 -6.98 -1.54 -6.18
CA THR A 69 -7.94 -0.66 -5.53
C THR A 69 -8.15 -1.18 -4.11
N ALA A 70 -8.54 -0.30 -3.20
CA ALA A 70 -8.64 -0.68 -1.80
C ALA A 70 -9.57 0.24 -1.03
N ASP A 71 -9.86 -0.14 0.20
CA ASP A 71 -10.50 0.74 1.19
C ASP A 71 -10.20 0.19 2.58
N SER A 72 -10.49 1.00 3.59
CA SER A 72 -10.38 0.61 4.99
C SER A 72 -11.43 1.35 5.81
N ASP A 73 -11.83 0.74 6.92
CA ASP A 73 -12.75 1.36 7.87
C ASP A 73 -12.05 2.26 8.89
N ALA A 74 -10.72 2.41 8.81
CA ALA A 74 -9.94 3.25 9.71
C ALA A 74 -9.09 4.25 8.93
N ILE A 75 -9.12 5.50 9.36
CA ILE A 75 -8.48 6.64 8.66
C ILE A 75 -6.97 6.46 8.49
N ILE A 76 -6.27 6.08 9.57
CA ILE A 76 -4.82 5.90 9.52
C ILE A 76 -4.45 4.72 8.62
N THR A 77 -5.16 3.61 8.77
CA THR A 77 -4.94 2.41 7.97
C THR A 77 -5.19 2.70 6.49
N LYS A 78 -6.22 3.49 6.19
CA LYS A 78 -6.51 3.91 4.81
C LYS A 78 -5.36 4.70 4.22
N GLY A 79 -4.73 5.58 5.02
CA GLY A 79 -3.54 6.31 4.60
C GLY A 79 -2.35 5.39 4.33
N ILE A 80 -2.16 4.39 5.16
CA ILE A 80 -1.08 3.41 4.98
C ILE A 80 -1.25 2.64 3.68
N ILE A 81 -2.44 2.09 3.43
CA ILE A 81 -2.67 1.33 2.20
C ILE A 81 -2.57 2.24 0.97
N ALA A 82 -2.95 3.51 1.09
CA ALA A 82 -2.82 4.48 -0.01
C ALA A 82 -1.36 4.68 -0.40
N ILE A 83 -0.46 4.76 0.56
CA ILE A 83 0.99 4.87 0.30
C ILE A 83 1.47 3.64 -0.48
N LEU A 84 1.09 2.45 -0.02
CA LEU A 84 1.52 1.21 -0.66
C LEU A 84 0.97 1.06 -2.08
N ILE A 85 -0.29 1.41 -2.29
CA ILE A 85 -0.90 1.34 -3.62
C ILE A 85 -0.26 2.36 -4.55
N ARG A 86 0.07 3.55 -4.06
CA ARG A 86 0.79 4.53 -4.88
C ARG A 86 2.12 3.97 -5.41
N VAL A 87 2.82 3.17 -4.60
CA VAL A 87 4.10 2.55 -4.99
C VAL A 87 3.89 1.38 -5.94
N PHE A 88 2.98 0.48 -5.60
CA PHE A 88 2.89 -0.83 -6.24
C PHE A 88 1.85 -0.94 -7.35
N SER A 89 0.84 -0.06 -7.38
CA SER A 89 -0.18 -0.12 -8.41
C SER A 89 0.37 0.35 -9.76
N ASN A 90 -0.18 -0.17 -10.83
CA ASN A 90 0.20 0.18 -12.20
C ASN A 90 1.66 -0.19 -12.51
N GLN A 91 2.09 -1.33 -11.97
CA GLN A 91 3.44 -1.88 -12.16
C GLN A 91 3.34 -3.32 -12.64
N LYS A 92 4.37 -3.77 -13.34
CA LYS A 92 4.44 -5.18 -13.74
C LYS A 92 4.61 -6.07 -12.50
N PRO A 93 3.98 -7.25 -12.48
CA PRO A 93 4.12 -8.15 -11.33
C PRO A 93 5.58 -8.43 -10.92
N ALA A 94 6.46 -8.65 -11.88
CA ALA A 94 7.88 -8.90 -11.59
C ALA A 94 8.52 -7.74 -10.84
N ALA A 95 8.20 -6.51 -11.20
CA ALA A 95 8.74 -5.32 -10.52
C ALA A 95 8.25 -5.24 -9.08
N ILE A 96 6.99 -5.59 -8.84
CA ILE A 96 6.42 -5.61 -7.48
C ILE A 96 7.13 -6.66 -6.62
N ILE A 97 7.33 -7.86 -7.16
CA ILE A 97 7.98 -8.97 -6.45
C ILE A 97 9.40 -8.59 -6.04
N GLU A 98 10.15 -7.95 -6.93
CA GLU A 98 11.56 -7.60 -6.71
C GLU A 98 11.75 -6.35 -5.84
N ALA A 99 10.73 -5.51 -5.68
CA ALA A 99 10.86 -4.24 -4.98
C ALA A 99 11.21 -4.45 -3.50
N ASN A 100 12.15 -3.65 -2.99
CA ASN A 100 12.37 -3.59 -1.55
C ASN A 100 11.41 -2.57 -0.93
N THR A 101 11.34 -2.56 0.39
CA THR A 101 10.46 -1.67 1.15
C THR A 101 11.24 -0.77 2.12
N ASP A 102 12.49 -0.52 1.81
CA ASP A 102 13.36 0.31 2.66
C ASP A 102 12.81 1.73 2.84
N PHE A 103 12.06 2.24 1.87
CA PHE A 103 11.45 3.57 1.96
C PHE A 103 10.52 3.70 3.19
N ILE A 104 9.90 2.61 3.62
CA ILE A 104 9.06 2.57 4.82
C ILE A 104 9.86 2.97 6.05
N ASP A 105 11.07 2.41 6.18
CA ASP A 105 11.97 2.73 7.28
C ASP A 105 12.53 4.16 7.15
N GLU A 106 12.82 4.58 5.92
CA GLU A 106 13.31 5.93 5.65
C GLU A 106 12.32 7.01 6.07
N ILE A 107 11.02 6.78 5.90
CA ILE A 107 10.00 7.71 6.37
C ILE A 107 9.66 7.52 7.84
N GLY A 108 10.24 6.51 8.50
CA GLY A 108 10.06 6.25 9.93
C GLY A 108 8.70 5.68 10.30
N LEU A 109 8.00 5.10 9.36
CA LEU A 109 6.60 4.71 9.54
C LEU A 109 6.44 3.64 10.63
N LYS A 110 7.26 2.58 10.60
CA LYS A 110 7.15 1.49 11.58
C LYS A 110 7.41 1.94 13.01
N GLU A 111 8.36 2.86 13.19
CA GLU A 111 8.75 3.35 14.53
C GLU A 111 7.63 4.12 15.21
N HIS A 112 6.76 4.74 14.43
CA HIS A 112 5.74 5.65 14.93
C HIS A 112 4.33 5.06 14.90
N LEU A 113 4.18 3.84 14.38
CA LEU A 113 2.91 3.11 14.44
C LEU A 113 2.87 2.26 15.71
N SER A 114 1.67 2.01 16.22
CA SER A 114 1.50 0.99 17.26
C SER A 114 1.98 -0.36 16.73
N PRO A 115 2.38 -1.30 17.62
CA PRO A 115 2.78 -2.63 17.15
C PRO A 115 1.74 -3.32 16.27
N THR A 116 0.46 -3.16 16.61
CA THR A 116 -0.64 -3.75 15.83
C THR A 116 -0.70 -3.17 14.41
N ARG A 117 -0.55 -1.83 14.29
CA ARG A 117 -0.55 -1.18 12.98
C ARG A 117 0.69 -1.52 12.18
N ALA A 118 1.85 -1.62 12.83
CA ALA A 118 3.09 -2.02 12.17
C ALA A 118 2.96 -3.44 11.60
N ASN A 119 2.35 -4.34 12.35
CA ASN A 119 2.09 -5.71 11.88
C ASN A 119 1.12 -5.70 10.69
N GLY A 120 0.10 -4.85 10.74
CA GLY A 120 -0.84 -4.68 9.64
C GLY A 120 -0.15 -4.20 8.36
N LEU A 121 0.78 -3.26 8.49
CA LEU A 121 1.57 -2.77 7.38
C LEU A 121 2.36 -3.91 6.71
N VAL A 122 3.01 -4.76 7.50
CA VAL A 122 3.74 -5.92 6.99
C VAL A 122 2.79 -6.87 6.25
N SER A 123 1.60 -7.11 6.81
CA SER A 123 0.58 -7.95 6.18
C SER A 123 0.11 -7.38 4.85
N MET A 124 -0.07 -6.06 4.76
CA MET A 124 -0.46 -5.39 3.51
C MET A 124 0.60 -5.57 2.43
N ILE A 125 1.87 -5.34 2.75
CA ILE A 125 2.97 -5.52 1.80
C ILE A 125 3.01 -6.95 1.30
N LYS A 126 2.91 -7.90 2.22
CA LYS A 126 2.91 -9.33 1.88
C LYS A 126 1.77 -9.68 0.93
N GLN A 127 0.57 -9.18 1.20
CA GLN A 127 -0.60 -9.47 0.38
C GLN A 127 -0.46 -8.90 -1.04
N LEU A 128 0.03 -7.67 -1.17
CA LEU A 128 0.25 -7.06 -2.48
C LEU A 128 1.27 -7.86 -3.29
N LYS A 129 2.35 -8.31 -2.65
CA LYS A 129 3.35 -9.16 -3.31
C LYS A 129 2.81 -10.54 -3.67
N LEU A 130 1.94 -11.11 -2.85
CA LEU A 130 1.29 -12.39 -3.17
C LEU A 130 0.40 -12.29 -4.40
N TYR A 131 -0.35 -11.19 -4.54
CA TYR A 131 -1.10 -10.94 -5.77
C TYR A 131 -0.17 -10.88 -6.98
N ALA A 132 0.98 -10.21 -6.82
CA ALA A 132 1.96 -10.12 -7.91
C ALA A 132 2.49 -11.49 -8.32
N VAL A 133 2.79 -12.36 -7.36
CA VAL A 133 3.24 -13.73 -7.63
C VAL A 133 2.16 -14.49 -8.40
N ALA A 134 0.90 -14.41 -7.97
CA ALA A 134 -0.21 -15.11 -8.61
C ALA A 134 -0.39 -14.66 -10.07
N TYR A 135 -0.36 -13.35 -10.32
CA TYR A 135 -0.52 -12.83 -11.68
C TYR A 135 0.71 -13.06 -12.55
N GLN A 136 1.90 -13.06 -11.96
CA GLN A 136 3.13 -13.38 -12.72
C GLN A 136 3.07 -14.78 -13.28
N THR A 137 2.51 -15.73 -12.53
CA THR A 137 2.31 -17.11 -13.00
C THR A 137 1.43 -17.16 -14.24
N GLN A 138 0.42 -16.29 -14.34
CA GLN A 138 -0.47 -16.22 -15.49
C GLN A 138 0.22 -15.66 -16.74
N LEU A 139 1.25 -14.80 -16.55
CA LEU A 139 1.96 -14.17 -17.66
C LEU A 139 3.07 -15.03 -18.23
N ASN A 140 3.51 -16.06 -17.52
CA ASN A 140 4.59 -16.96 -17.96
C ASN A 140 4.06 -18.07 -18.87
#